data_49460390aa9ada223e0ac2cabaac4c63
#
_entry.id   49460390aa9ada223e0ac2cabaac4c63
#
_cell.length_a   1.000
_cell.length_b   1.000
_cell.length_c   1.000
_cell.angle_alpha   90.00
_cell.angle_beta   90.00
_cell.angle_gamma   90.00
#
_symmetry.space_group_name_H-M   'P 1'
#
loop_
_entity.id
_entity.type
_entity.pdbx_description
1 polymer ?
#
loop_
_entity_poly.entity_id
_entity_poly.type
_entity_poly.pdbx_seq_one_letter_code
_entity_poly.pdbx_strand_id
1 'polypeptide(L)'
;MDDVKALFGLIDKRNKRRLIGAVICCVLSVLCGILPYLGVWGIVTCFLDERTENLFQYVCLIAAAIILKHLLFGTGTKISHKVAYQTLGETRKKLFRKIARLPMGYVKTTASGQVKTIIMDNMEQLETFYAHNIPEIISGLAVPLCMEILLVILDIRVAGIMLMPVVLFI
;
A
#
# COMPACT_ATOMS: atom_id res chain seq x y z
N MET A 1 8.93 -6.20 17.11
CA MET A 1 8.27 -7.24 16.30
C MET A 1 6.95 -7.71 16.92
N ASP A 2 6.83 -7.67 18.23
CA ASP A 2 5.60 -8.10 18.94
C ASP A 2 4.44 -7.10 18.81
N ASP A 3 4.73 -5.81 18.73
CA ASP A 3 3.71 -4.77 18.51
C ASP A 3 3.00 -4.90 17.18
N VAL A 4 3.74 -5.23 16.11
CA VAL A 4 3.16 -5.44 14.78
C VAL A 4 2.25 -6.68 14.77
N LYS A 5 2.66 -7.77 15.45
CA LYS A 5 1.81 -8.96 15.62
C LYS A 5 0.54 -8.65 16.40
N ALA A 6 0.65 -7.82 17.45
CA ALA A 6 -0.50 -7.38 18.24
C ALA A 6 -1.47 -6.56 17.39
N LEU A 7 -0.99 -5.64 16.55
CA LEU A 7 -1.81 -4.86 15.61
C LEU A 7 -2.55 -5.76 14.63
N PHE A 8 -1.83 -6.72 13.99
CA PHE A 8 -2.48 -7.69 13.11
C PHE A 8 -3.45 -8.63 13.85
N GLY A 9 -3.30 -8.80 15.17
CA GLY A 9 -4.23 -9.53 16.03
C GLY A 9 -5.59 -8.85 16.19
N LEU A 10 -5.68 -7.53 16.04
CA LEU A 10 -6.92 -6.76 16.12
C LEU A 10 -7.84 -6.98 14.92
N ILE A 11 -7.27 -7.37 13.78
CA ILE A 11 -8.01 -7.55 12.53
C ILE A 11 -8.67 -8.94 12.50
N ASP A 12 -9.97 -8.98 12.24
CA ASP A 12 -10.70 -10.22 12.00
C ASP A 12 -10.20 -10.96 10.74
N LYS A 13 -10.31 -12.31 10.73
CA LYS A 13 -9.87 -13.17 9.61
C LYS A 13 -10.41 -12.72 8.25
N ARG A 14 -11.67 -12.27 8.21
CA ARG A 14 -12.30 -11.75 6.99
C ARG A 14 -11.65 -10.47 6.50
N ASN A 15 -11.37 -9.55 7.42
CA ASN A 15 -10.75 -8.27 7.12
C ASN A 15 -9.27 -8.44 6.75
N LYS A 16 -8.55 -9.42 7.30
CA LYS A 16 -7.21 -9.79 6.85
C LYS A 16 -7.17 -10.19 5.37
N ARG A 17 -8.09 -11.05 4.94
CA ARG A 17 -8.16 -11.44 3.52
C ARG A 17 -8.47 -10.25 2.60
N ARG A 18 -9.34 -9.34 3.02
CA ARG A 18 -9.63 -8.11 2.28
C ARG A 18 -8.42 -7.18 2.21
N LEU A 19 -7.69 -7.03 3.30
CA LEU A 19 -6.47 -6.23 3.33
C LEU A 19 -5.41 -6.79 2.39
N ILE A 20 -5.21 -8.11 2.38
CA ILE A 20 -4.32 -8.78 1.41
C ILE A 20 -4.77 -8.48 -0.02
N GLY A 21 -6.07 -8.58 -0.32
CA GLY A 21 -6.62 -8.24 -1.63
C GLY A 21 -6.37 -6.77 -2.01
N ALA A 22 -6.51 -5.84 -1.05
CA ALA A 22 -6.19 -4.43 -1.25
C ALA A 22 -4.71 -4.22 -1.61
N VAL A 23 -3.81 -4.87 -0.86
CA VAL A 23 -2.36 -4.81 -1.11
C VAL A 23 -2.02 -5.37 -2.49
N ILE A 24 -2.60 -6.51 -2.88
CA ILE A 24 -2.40 -7.10 -4.21
C ILE A 24 -2.84 -6.12 -5.30
N CYS A 25 -4.02 -5.48 -5.15
CA CYS A 25 -4.48 -4.46 -6.11
C CYS A 25 -3.51 -3.28 -6.20
N CYS A 26 -2.98 -2.80 -5.07
CA CYS A 26 -1.99 -1.72 -5.05
C CYS A 26 -0.67 -2.13 -5.72
N VAL A 27 -0.16 -3.33 -5.45
CA VAL A 27 1.04 -3.86 -6.10
C VAL A 27 0.84 -3.99 -7.60
N LEU A 28 -0.28 -4.57 -8.06
CA LEU A 28 -0.60 -4.67 -9.48
C LEU A 28 -0.72 -3.29 -10.14
N SER A 29 -1.33 -2.32 -9.45
CA SER A 29 -1.41 -0.94 -9.92
C SER A 29 -0.02 -0.36 -10.18
N VAL A 30 0.91 -0.54 -9.24
CA VAL A 30 2.28 -0.01 -9.37
C VAL A 30 3.02 -0.72 -10.50
N LEU A 31 2.88 -2.04 -10.66
CA LEU A 31 3.47 -2.80 -11.77
C LEU A 31 2.89 -2.36 -13.13
N CYS A 32 1.57 -2.11 -13.21
CA CYS A 32 0.95 -1.52 -14.41
C CYS A 32 1.53 -0.14 -14.75
N GLY A 33 2.07 0.58 -13.75
CA GLY A 33 2.77 1.85 -13.97
C GLY A 33 4.07 1.75 -14.77
N ILE A 34 4.59 0.54 -15.00
CA ILE A 34 5.79 0.29 -15.83
C ILE A 34 5.40 0.24 -17.32
N LEU A 35 4.19 -0.22 -17.65
CA LEU A 35 3.75 -0.40 -19.04
C LEU A 35 3.81 0.88 -19.89
N PRO A 36 3.45 2.10 -19.40
CA PRO A 36 3.61 3.32 -20.16
C PRO A 36 5.04 3.58 -20.63
N TYR A 37 6.06 3.23 -19.84
CA TYR A 37 7.46 3.39 -20.25
C TYR A 37 7.83 2.47 -21.40
N LEU A 38 7.30 1.24 -21.41
CA LEU A 38 7.47 0.33 -22.55
C LEU A 38 6.75 0.86 -23.82
N GLY A 39 5.58 1.47 -23.64
CA GLY A 39 4.87 2.12 -24.71
C GLY A 39 5.64 3.31 -25.30
N VAL A 40 6.23 4.16 -24.46
CA VAL A 40 7.07 5.29 -24.91
C VAL A 40 8.31 4.77 -25.64
N TRP A 41 8.97 3.73 -25.13
CA TRP A 41 10.08 3.08 -25.83
C TRP A 41 9.66 2.59 -27.22
N GLY A 42 8.51 1.89 -27.31
CA GLY A 42 7.97 1.44 -28.58
C GLY A 42 7.70 2.58 -29.58
N ILE A 43 7.21 3.73 -29.10
CA ILE A 43 7.03 4.93 -29.93
C ILE A 43 8.38 5.44 -30.44
N VAL A 44 9.37 5.54 -29.58
CA VAL A 44 10.72 6.01 -29.94
C VAL A 44 11.34 5.08 -31.00
N THR A 45 11.24 3.77 -30.83
CA THR A 45 11.76 2.80 -31.81
C THR A 45 11.03 2.90 -33.16
N CYS A 46 9.71 3.13 -33.16
CA CYS A 46 8.96 3.37 -34.38
C CYS A 46 9.47 4.58 -35.18
N PHE A 47 9.85 5.66 -34.49
CA PHE A 47 10.43 6.83 -35.16
C PHE A 47 11.84 6.59 -35.66
N LEU A 48 12.66 5.84 -34.93
CA LEU A 48 14.03 5.52 -35.33
C LEU A 48 14.07 4.58 -36.58
N ASP A 49 13.11 3.64 -36.62
CA ASP A 49 13.01 2.64 -37.71
C ASP A 49 12.16 3.13 -38.89
N GLU A 50 11.66 4.38 -38.87
CA GLU A 50 10.76 4.97 -39.88
C GLU A 50 9.46 4.14 -40.10
N ARG A 51 9.08 3.30 -39.11
CA ARG A 51 7.91 2.42 -39.15
C ARG A 51 6.79 2.98 -38.28
N THR A 52 5.88 3.73 -38.85
CA THR A 52 4.77 4.37 -38.11
C THR A 52 3.53 3.48 -37.95
N GLU A 53 3.53 2.28 -38.51
CA GLU A 53 2.36 1.39 -38.56
C GLU A 53 1.83 1.02 -37.14
N ASN A 54 2.71 0.89 -36.14
CA ASN A 54 2.36 0.45 -34.79
C ASN A 54 2.18 1.61 -33.79
N LEU A 55 2.33 2.85 -34.23
CA LEU A 55 2.25 4.02 -33.36
C LEU A 55 0.94 4.09 -32.55
N PHE A 56 -0.17 3.85 -33.27
CA PHE A 56 -1.50 3.86 -32.63
C PHE A 56 -1.64 2.78 -31.55
N GLN A 57 -1.04 1.61 -31.74
CA GLN A 57 -1.09 0.51 -30.76
C GLN A 57 -0.35 0.89 -29.47
N TYR A 58 0.82 1.53 -29.56
CA TYR A 58 1.56 1.99 -28.39
C TYR A 58 0.84 3.11 -27.63
N VAL A 59 0.19 4.03 -28.35
CA VAL A 59 -0.64 5.07 -27.71
C VAL A 59 -1.81 4.43 -26.96
N CYS A 60 -2.50 3.47 -27.57
CA CYS A 60 -3.58 2.73 -26.91
C CYS A 60 -3.07 1.94 -25.70
N LEU A 61 -1.89 1.31 -25.78
CA LEU A 61 -1.26 0.61 -24.68
C LEU A 61 -1.02 1.54 -23.48
N ILE A 62 -0.45 2.72 -23.72
CA ILE A 62 -0.19 3.72 -22.70
C ILE A 62 -1.50 4.15 -22.03
N ALA A 63 -2.52 4.50 -22.82
CA ALA A 63 -3.81 4.93 -22.31
C ALA A 63 -4.47 3.84 -21.47
N ALA A 64 -4.51 2.61 -21.96
CA ALA A 64 -5.08 1.47 -21.26
C ALA A 64 -4.33 1.18 -19.94
N ALA A 65 -3.00 1.22 -19.96
CA ALA A 65 -2.17 1.00 -18.78
C ALA A 65 -2.41 2.06 -17.70
N ILE A 66 -2.53 3.34 -18.08
CA ILE A 66 -2.83 4.44 -17.13
C ILE A 66 -4.22 4.25 -16.51
N ILE A 67 -5.23 3.94 -17.32
CA ILE A 67 -6.59 3.70 -16.82
C ILE A 67 -6.59 2.52 -15.85
N LEU A 68 -6.00 1.39 -16.23
CA LEU A 68 -5.93 0.18 -15.42
C LEU A 68 -5.20 0.44 -14.10
N LYS A 69 -4.06 1.15 -14.14
CA LYS A 69 -3.32 1.58 -12.94
C LYS A 69 -4.23 2.30 -11.96
N HIS A 70 -4.96 3.32 -12.42
CA HIS A 70 -5.79 4.13 -11.53
C HIS A 70 -7.02 3.36 -11.01
N LEU A 71 -7.62 2.49 -11.80
CA LEU A 71 -8.71 1.63 -11.37
C LEU A 71 -8.25 0.64 -10.28
N LEU A 72 -7.11 -0.01 -10.47
CA LEU A 72 -6.53 -0.92 -9.50
C LEU A 72 -6.15 -0.20 -8.20
N PHE A 73 -5.50 0.95 -8.29
CA PHE A 73 -5.14 1.75 -7.13
C PHE A 73 -6.37 2.21 -6.34
N GLY A 74 -7.36 2.78 -7.03
CA GLY A 74 -8.59 3.24 -6.38
C GLY A 74 -9.39 2.11 -5.73
N THR A 75 -9.45 0.93 -6.35
CA THR A 75 -10.11 -0.25 -5.73
C THR A 75 -9.33 -0.75 -4.52
N GLY A 76 -8.00 -0.84 -4.59
CA GLY A 76 -7.14 -1.23 -3.50
C GLY A 76 -7.29 -0.29 -2.30
N THR A 77 -7.16 1.00 -2.51
CA THR A 77 -7.32 2.04 -1.48
C THR A 77 -8.72 2.01 -0.85
N LYS A 78 -9.76 1.91 -1.67
CA LYS A 78 -11.15 1.82 -1.16
C LYS A 78 -11.36 0.61 -0.25
N ILE A 79 -10.81 -0.54 -0.60
CA ILE A 79 -10.90 -1.77 0.22
C ILE A 79 -10.11 -1.58 1.51
N SER A 80 -8.91 -1.01 1.45
CA SER A 80 -8.05 -0.76 2.61
C SER A 80 -8.71 0.16 3.63
N HIS A 81 -9.26 1.30 3.20
CA HIS A 81 -10.03 2.20 4.07
C HIS A 81 -11.23 1.49 4.71
N LYS A 82 -11.98 0.69 3.92
CA LYS A 82 -13.11 -0.08 4.47
C LYS A 82 -12.68 -1.05 5.57
N VAL A 83 -11.54 -1.72 5.40
CA VAL A 83 -10.97 -2.61 6.42
C VAL A 83 -10.55 -1.82 7.65
N ALA A 84 -9.87 -0.68 7.47
CA ALA A 84 -9.48 0.20 8.56
C ALA A 84 -10.69 0.63 9.40
N TYR A 85 -11.71 1.23 8.78
CA TYR A 85 -12.92 1.68 9.48
C TYR A 85 -13.66 0.56 10.21
N GLN A 86 -13.79 -0.62 9.60
CA GLN A 86 -14.41 -1.77 10.25
C GLN A 86 -13.62 -2.23 11.47
N THR A 87 -12.29 -2.36 11.35
CA THR A 87 -11.43 -2.79 12.44
C THR A 87 -11.43 -1.78 13.58
N LEU A 88 -11.36 -0.49 13.27
CA LEU A 88 -11.42 0.57 14.27
C LEU A 88 -12.76 0.61 14.99
N GLY A 89 -13.87 0.48 14.25
CA GLY A 89 -15.21 0.44 14.84
C GLY A 89 -15.38 -0.70 15.84
N GLU A 90 -14.88 -1.90 15.50
CA GLU A 90 -14.89 -3.04 16.42
C GLU A 90 -13.97 -2.83 17.63
N THR A 91 -12.79 -2.28 17.43
CA THR A 91 -11.83 -2.00 18.49
C THR A 91 -12.36 -0.94 19.44
N ARG A 92 -12.98 0.14 18.94
CA ARG A 92 -13.65 1.16 19.77
C ARG A 92 -14.76 0.54 20.62
N LYS A 93 -15.61 -0.30 20.02
CA LYS A 93 -16.68 -1.01 20.78
C LYS A 93 -16.12 -1.88 21.90
N LYS A 94 -15.04 -2.63 21.65
CA LYS A 94 -14.38 -3.45 22.65
C LYS A 94 -13.80 -2.59 23.77
N LEU A 95 -13.17 -1.47 23.44
CA LEU A 95 -12.58 -0.53 24.38
C LEU A 95 -13.66 0.10 25.28
N PHE A 96 -14.75 0.61 24.69
CA PHE A 96 -15.86 1.17 25.45
C PHE A 96 -16.50 0.15 26.41
N ARG A 97 -16.69 -1.09 25.96
CA ARG A 97 -17.19 -2.17 26.85
C ARG A 97 -16.24 -2.46 28.00
N LYS A 98 -14.94 -2.38 27.79
CA LYS A 98 -13.93 -2.57 28.82
C LYS A 98 -13.97 -1.42 29.81
N ILE A 99 -14.03 -0.17 29.35
CA ILE A 99 -14.10 1.02 30.21
C ILE A 99 -15.38 1.00 31.06
N ALA A 100 -16.53 0.64 30.46
CA ALA A 100 -17.80 0.57 31.19
C ALA A 100 -17.84 -0.50 32.31
N ARG A 101 -16.92 -1.44 32.31
CA ARG A 101 -16.76 -2.46 33.37
C ARG A 101 -15.75 -2.09 34.47
N LEU A 102 -15.06 -0.96 34.31
CA LEU A 102 -14.10 -0.51 35.32
C LEU A 102 -14.81 0.08 36.55
N PRO A 103 -14.28 -0.12 37.75
CA PRO A 103 -14.80 0.51 38.97
C PRO A 103 -14.81 2.05 38.82
N MET A 104 -15.89 2.69 39.35
CA MET A 104 -16.03 4.15 39.26
C MET A 104 -14.86 4.92 39.90
N GLY A 105 -14.21 4.33 40.92
CA GLY A 105 -13.02 4.90 41.55
C GLY A 105 -11.86 5.06 40.57
N TYR A 106 -11.60 4.06 39.72
CA TYR A 106 -10.56 4.12 38.68
C TYR A 106 -10.87 5.16 37.62
N VAL A 107 -12.13 5.23 37.17
CA VAL A 107 -12.56 6.21 36.15
C VAL A 107 -12.42 7.65 36.65
N LYS A 108 -12.69 7.91 37.95
CA LYS A 108 -12.54 9.23 38.53
C LYS A 108 -11.09 9.68 38.71
N THR A 109 -10.16 8.74 38.93
CA THR A 109 -8.72 9.02 39.10
C THR A 109 -7.99 9.14 37.74
N THR A 110 -8.53 8.56 36.68
CA THR A 110 -7.95 8.66 35.34
C THR A 110 -8.40 9.96 34.71
N ALA A 111 -7.45 10.81 34.31
CA ALA A 111 -7.77 12.08 33.67
C ALA A 111 -8.58 11.82 32.37
N SER A 112 -9.72 12.48 32.24
CA SER A 112 -10.61 12.35 31.07
C SER A 112 -9.89 12.64 29.73
N GLY A 113 -8.84 13.47 29.76
CA GLY A 113 -7.97 13.74 28.62
C GLY A 113 -7.19 12.51 28.15
N GLN A 114 -6.67 11.67 29.05
CA GLN A 114 -5.96 10.44 28.68
C GLN A 114 -6.90 9.43 27.99
N VAL A 115 -8.11 9.29 28.50
CA VAL A 115 -9.12 8.41 27.89
C VAL A 115 -9.50 8.91 26.50
N LYS A 116 -9.64 10.23 26.32
CA LYS A 116 -9.89 10.86 25.03
C LYS A 116 -8.76 10.56 24.05
N THR A 117 -7.51 10.79 24.44
CA THR A 117 -6.33 10.53 23.59
C THR A 117 -6.28 9.08 23.13
N ILE A 118 -6.51 8.10 24.04
CA ILE A 118 -6.54 6.69 23.67
C ILE A 118 -7.64 6.37 22.67
N ILE A 119 -8.84 6.94 22.84
CA ILE A 119 -10.00 6.62 21.99
C ILE A 119 -9.98 7.36 20.65
N MET A 120 -9.43 8.57 20.62
CA MET A 120 -9.44 9.42 19.42
C MET A 120 -8.10 9.38 18.70
N ASP A 121 -7.05 9.86 19.32
CA ASP A 121 -5.76 10.12 18.67
C ASP A 121 -5.02 8.82 18.30
N ASN A 122 -4.95 7.84 19.21
CA ASN A 122 -4.31 6.56 18.91
C ASN A 122 -5.12 5.75 17.88
N MET A 123 -6.44 5.93 17.83
CA MET A 123 -7.26 5.26 16.81
C MET A 123 -7.06 5.86 15.43
N GLU A 124 -6.83 7.16 15.29
CA GLU A 124 -6.50 7.83 14.02
C GLU A 124 -5.15 7.32 13.47
N GLN A 125 -4.15 7.13 14.35
CA GLN A 125 -2.88 6.52 13.96
C GLN A 125 -3.06 5.09 13.44
N LEU A 126 -3.92 4.29 14.08
CA LEU A 126 -4.26 2.94 13.60
C LEU A 126 -4.97 2.96 12.24
N GLU A 127 -5.83 3.96 12.01
CA GLU A 127 -6.48 4.14 10.71
C GLU A 127 -5.43 4.38 9.62
N THR A 128 -4.56 5.35 9.81
CA THR A 128 -3.47 5.67 8.89
C THR A 128 -2.60 4.44 8.61
N PHE A 129 -2.28 3.68 9.65
CA PHE A 129 -1.48 2.45 9.51
C PHE A 129 -2.14 1.42 8.59
N TYR A 130 -3.43 1.09 8.80
CA TYR A 130 -4.12 0.09 7.99
C TYR A 130 -4.54 0.59 6.61
N ALA A 131 -4.93 1.87 6.51
CA ALA A 131 -5.46 2.43 5.27
C ALA A 131 -4.35 2.83 4.28
N HIS A 132 -3.24 3.35 4.79
CA HIS A 132 -2.16 3.93 3.98
C HIS A 132 -0.84 3.18 4.14
N ASN A 133 -0.27 3.12 5.34
CA ASN A 133 1.09 2.65 5.53
C ASN A 133 1.30 1.21 5.01
N ILE A 134 0.40 0.28 5.32
CA ILE A 134 0.54 -1.12 4.87
C ILE A 134 0.50 -1.22 3.34
N PRO A 135 -0.53 -0.71 2.63
CA PRO A 135 -0.57 -0.78 1.17
C PRO A 135 0.57 -0.03 0.50
N GLU A 136 0.93 1.15 1.00
CA GLU A 136 1.96 2.00 0.40
C GLU A 136 3.37 1.44 0.55
N ILE A 137 3.73 0.96 1.75
CA ILE A 137 5.05 0.34 1.97
C ILE A 137 5.22 -0.88 1.10
N ILE A 138 4.22 -1.79 1.07
CA ILE A 138 4.33 -3.03 0.32
C ILE A 138 4.33 -2.75 -1.19
N SER A 139 3.45 -1.88 -1.68
CA SER A 139 3.42 -1.53 -3.11
C SER A 139 4.63 -0.70 -3.53
N GLY A 140 5.11 0.19 -2.67
CA GLY A 140 6.30 1.00 -2.92
C GLY A 140 7.58 0.18 -3.04
N LEU A 141 7.69 -0.93 -2.28
CA LEU A 141 8.81 -1.86 -2.40
C LEU A 141 8.72 -2.77 -3.64
N ALA A 142 7.52 -2.97 -4.19
CA ALA A 142 7.33 -3.87 -5.32
C ALA A 142 8.08 -3.43 -6.57
N VAL A 143 8.10 -2.13 -6.89
CA VAL A 143 8.79 -1.62 -8.11
C VAL A 143 10.29 -1.75 -8.02
N PRO A 144 10.97 -1.24 -6.96
CA PRO A 144 12.41 -1.42 -6.84
C PRO A 144 12.82 -2.88 -6.90
N LEU A 145 12.08 -3.78 -6.22
CA LEU A 145 12.39 -5.21 -6.24
C LEU A 145 12.21 -5.82 -7.63
N CYS A 146 11.12 -5.50 -8.34
CA CYS A 146 10.91 -6.00 -9.70
C CYS A 146 11.95 -5.46 -10.68
N MET A 147 12.33 -4.19 -10.56
CA MET A 147 13.37 -3.59 -11.39
C MET A 147 14.74 -4.19 -11.10
N GLU A 148 15.06 -4.42 -9.84
CA GLU A 148 16.32 -5.07 -9.45
C GLU A 148 16.41 -6.48 -9.99
N ILE A 149 15.34 -7.28 -9.87
CA ILE A 149 15.28 -8.63 -10.44
C ILE A 149 15.49 -8.58 -11.96
N LEU A 150 14.84 -7.64 -12.65
CA LEU A 150 15.01 -7.46 -14.10
C LEU A 150 16.46 -7.12 -14.45
N LEU A 151 17.08 -6.20 -13.72
CA LEU A 151 18.47 -5.80 -13.95
C LEU A 151 19.45 -6.94 -13.69
N VAL A 152 19.24 -7.76 -12.66
CA VAL A 152 20.06 -8.96 -12.40
C VAL A 152 19.98 -9.94 -13.58
N ILE A 153 18.82 -10.08 -14.22
CA ILE A 153 18.63 -10.97 -15.38
C ILE A 153 19.32 -10.40 -16.63
N LEU A 154 19.29 -9.07 -16.80
CA LEU A 154 19.86 -8.41 -17.98
C LEU A 154 21.37 -8.23 -17.87
N ASP A 155 21.87 -7.65 -16.80
CA ASP A 155 23.29 -7.43 -16.52
C ASP A 155 23.51 -7.24 -15.02
N ILE A 156 24.15 -8.23 -14.40
CA ILE A 156 24.46 -8.24 -12.97
C ILE A 156 25.37 -7.08 -12.52
N ARG A 157 26.17 -6.51 -13.44
CA ARG A 157 27.07 -5.38 -13.13
C ARG A 157 26.25 -4.10 -12.95
N VAL A 158 25.24 -3.89 -13.81
CA VAL A 158 24.33 -2.75 -13.72
C VAL A 158 23.47 -2.86 -12.45
N ALA A 159 22.96 -4.05 -12.14
CA ALA A 159 22.23 -4.32 -10.90
C ALA A 159 23.09 -3.97 -9.66
N GLY A 160 24.35 -4.40 -9.62
CA GLY A 160 25.25 -4.07 -8.51
C GLY A 160 25.49 -2.57 -8.32
N ILE A 161 25.57 -1.81 -9.41
CA ILE A 161 25.71 -0.33 -9.35
C ILE A 161 24.41 0.31 -8.83
N MET A 162 23.24 -0.19 -9.23
CA MET A 162 21.94 0.35 -8.80
C MET A 162 21.62 0.04 -7.34
N LEU A 163 22.17 -1.04 -6.76
CA LEU A 163 22.05 -1.34 -5.32
C LEU A 163 22.94 -0.46 -4.45
N MET A 164 24.01 0.12 -5.00
CA MET A 164 24.97 0.91 -4.24
C MET A 164 24.35 2.06 -3.44
N PRO A 165 23.46 2.90 -4.02
CA PRO A 165 22.79 3.95 -3.26
C PRO A 165 21.92 3.42 -2.12
N VAL A 166 21.27 2.27 -2.31
CA VAL A 166 20.39 1.66 -1.28
C VAL A 166 21.23 1.24 -0.07
N VAL A 167 22.40 0.65 -0.31
CA VAL A 167 23.33 0.22 0.76
C VAL A 167 23.97 1.41 1.48
N LEU A 168 24.16 2.54 0.79
CA LEU A 168 24.74 3.76 1.40
C LEU A 168 23.73 4.53 2.26
N PHE A 169 22.41 4.31 2.08
CA PHE A 169 21.35 5.01 2.82
C PHE A 169 20.72 4.18 3.96
N ILE A 170 21.17 2.95 4.19
CA ILE A 170 20.80 2.09 5.33
C ILE A 170 21.90 2.14 6.39
#